data_fe547a304633cc08533174a3d96b0403
#
_entry.id   fe547a304633cc08533174a3d96b0403
#
_cell.length_a   1.000
_cell.length_b   1.000
_cell.length_c   1.000
_cell.angle_alpha   90.00
_cell.angle_beta   90.00
_cell.angle_gamma   90.00
#
_symmetry.space_group_name_H-M   'P 1'
#
loop_
_entity.id
_entity.type
_entity.pdbx_description
1 polymer ?
#
loop_
_entity_poly.entity_id
_entity_poly.type
_entity_poly.pdbx_seq_one_letter_code
_entity_poly.pdbx_strand_id
1 'polypeptide(L)'
;MAAVGASRVKFIVLGAGAVGAYYGTGLARAGHEVTFFARGDNLTAIRAHGMQVRTPSGGFHGRVGATDNAEELVPADCAILGVKSYSLDGIAPVVKRVAEQGTAILPFLNGVETSERLEAHGVPRAALLGGVTQISVV
;
A
#
# COMPACT_ATOMS: atom_id res chain seq x y z
N MET A 1 -23.19 4.13 20.92
CA MET A 1 -21.86 4.14 21.31
C MET A 1 -20.92 4.00 20.15
N ALA A 2 -19.98 4.80 20.15
CA ALA A 2 -19.01 4.57 19.14
C ALA A 2 -18.60 3.12 19.24
N ALA A 3 -18.66 2.43 18.16
CA ALA A 3 -18.16 1.10 18.15
C ALA A 3 -16.74 1.16 18.65
N VAL A 4 -16.52 0.57 19.79
CA VAL A 4 -15.18 0.44 20.33
C VAL A 4 -14.36 -0.30 19.30
N GLY A 5 -13.24 0.21 18.91
CA GLY A 5 -12.43 -0.40 17.89
C GLY A 5 -12.79 -0.02 16.47
N ALA A 6 -13.80 0.82 16.29
CA ALA A 6 -14.11 1.37 14.97
C ALA A 6 -13.17 2.52 14.60
N SER A 7 -12.00 2.56 15.21
CA SER A 7 -10.98 3.56 14.88
C SER A 7 -10.58 3.45 13.43
N ARG A 8 -10.66 4.58 12.75
CA ARG A 8 -10.26 4.66 11.36
C ARG A 8 -8.74 4.72 11.28
N VAL A 9 -8.17 3.80 10.55
CA VAL A 9 -6.72 3.74 10.34
C VAL A 9 -6.43 4.29 8.95
N LYS A 10 -5.33 5.01 8.82
CA LYS A 10 -4.89 5.54 7.54
C LYS A 10 -3.82 4.64 6.95
N PHE A 11 -4.07 4.20 5.73
CA PHE A 11 -3.14 3.35 4.98
C PHE A 11 -2.69 4.05 3.71
N ILE A 12 -1.43 3.84 3.36
CA ILE A 12 -0.90 4.13 2.03
C ILE A 12 -0.60 2.79 1.39
N VAL A 13 -0.96 2.61 0.13
CA VAL A 13 -0.59 1.43 -0.62
C VAL A 13 0.41 1.86 -1.69
N LEU A 14 1.64 1.40 -1.57
CA LEU A 14 2.72 1.72 -2.50
C LEU A 14 2.74 0.65 -3.59
N GLY A 15 2.20 0.99 -4.74
CA GLY A 15 2.05 0.09 -5.87
C GLY A 15 0.63 -0.44 -6.00
N ALA A 16 0.07 -0.35 -7.20
CA ALA A 16 -1.29 -0.81 -7.51
C ALA A 16 -1.27 -2.21 -8.14
N GLY A 17 -0.30 -3.04 -7.77
CA GLY A 17 -0.26 -4.44 -8.20
C GLY A 17 -1.34 -5.26 -7.50
N ALA A 18 -1.46 -6.54 -7.88
CA ALA A 18 -2.56 -7.39 -7.43
C ALA A 18 -2.67 -7.51 -5.90
N VAL A 19 -1.55 -7.68 -5.21
CA VAL A 19 -1.54 -7.83 -3.75
C VAL A 19 -1.95 -6.53 -3.08
N GLY A 20 -1.36 -5.41 -3.49
CA GLY A 20 -1.71 -4.10 -2.94
C GLY A 20 -3.17 -3.75 -3.20
N ALA A 21 -3.66 -4.02 -4.40
CA ALA A 21 -5.05 -3.76 -4.75
C ALA A 21 -6.01 -4.58 -3.87
N TYR A 22 -5.70 -5.86 -3.67
CA TYR A 22 -6.54 -6.74 -2.86
C TYR A 22 -6.66 -6.25 -1.41
N TYR A 23 -5.52 -6.05 -0.74
CA TYR A 23 -5.53 -5.63 0.65
C TYR A 23 -6.01 -4.18 0.82
N GLY A 24 -5.55 -3.28 -0.03
CA GLY A 24 -5.95 -1.87 0.07
C GLY A 24 -7.44 -1.67 -0.14
N THR A 25 -8.01 -2.34 -1.12
CA THR A 25 -9.44 -2.24 -1.39
C THR A 25 -10.26 -2.87 -0.27
N GLY A 26 -9.80 -3.99 0.28
CA GLY A 26 -10.44 -4.63 1.42
C GLY A 26 -10.46 -3.72 2.65
N LEU A 27 -9.35 -3.04 2.92
CA LEU A 27 -9.27 -2.09 4.02
C LEU A 27 -10.21 -0.90 3.82
N ALA A 28 -10.29 -0.38 2.59
CA ALA A 28 -11.21 0.70 2.27
C ALA A 28 -12.67 0.29 2.51
N ARG A 29 -13.01 -0.92 2.13
CA ARG A 29 -14.37 -1.46 2.37
C ARG A 29 -14.66 -1.65 3.84
N ALA A 30 -13.64 -1.90 4.64
CA ALA A 30 -13.79 -2.01 6.09
C ALA A 30 -13.92 -0.65 6.79
N GLY A 31 -13.86 0.45 6.05
CA GLY A 31 -14.06 1.79 6.59
C GLY A 31 -12.78 2.57 6.86
N HIS A 32 -11.63 2.04 6.49
CA HIS A 32 -10.37 2.73 6.68
C HIS A 32 -10.07 3.68 5.53
N GLU A 33 -9.23 4.67 5.79
CA GLU A 33 -8.79 5.61 4.78
C GLU A 33 -7.60 5.02 4.03
N VAL A 34 -7.72 4.89 2.71
CA VAL A 34 -6.68 4.26 1.88
C VAL A 34 -6.33 5.17 0.73
N THR A 35 -5.03 5.42 0.56
CA THR A 35 -4.50 6.18 -0.58
C THR A 35 -3.50 5.30 -1.31
N PHE A 36 -3.70 5.11 -2.61
CA PHE A 36 -2.77 4.39 -3.46
C PHE A 36 -1.76 5.34 -4.07
N PHE A 37 -0.50 4.93 -4.05
CA PHE A 37 0.53 5.55 -4.87
C PHE A 37 0.63 4.77 -6.17
N ALA A 38 0.14 5.35 -7.25
CA ALA A 38 0.05 4.71 -8.54
C ALA A 38 0.32 5.74 -9.63
N ARG A 39 0.56 5.30 -10.85
CA ARG A 39 0.82 6.22 -11.96
C ARG A 39 0.23 5.68 -13.26
N GLY A 40 0.22 6.56 -14.29
CA GLY A 40 -0.25 6.20 -15.62
C GLY A 40 -1.71 5.83 -15.64
N ASP A 41 -2.04 4.82 -16.42
CA ASP A 41 -3.42 4.39 -16.62
C ASP A 41 -4.06 3.88 -15.34
N ASN A 42 -3.27 3.26 -14.46
CA ASN A 42 -3.78 2.81 -13.16
C ASN A 42 -4.27 3.98 -12.32
N LEU A 43 -3.49 5.05 -12.27
CA LEU A 43 -3.87 6.25 -11.54
C LEU A 43 -5.16 6.86 -12.09
N THR A 44 -5.23 6.99 -13.41
CA THR A 44 -6.41 7.54 -14.07
C THR A 44 -7.65 6.69 -13.78
N ALA A 45 -7.52 5.37 -13.87
CA ALA A 45 -8.63 4.46 -13.62
C ALA A 45 -9.10 4.51 -12.16
N ILE A 46 -8.16 4.55 -11.20
CA ILE A 46 -8.51 4.62 -9.79
C ILE A 46 -9.23 5.93 -9.47
N ARG A 47 -8.76 7.03 -10.01
CA ARG A 47 -9.40 8.33 -9.79
C ARG A 47 -10.81 8.39 -10.39
N ALA A 48 -11.01 7.75 -11.52
CA ALA A 48 -12.31 7.79 -12.21
C ALA A 48 -13.32 6.81 -11.60
N HIS A 49 -12.89 5.62 -11.20
CA HIS A 49 -13.80 4.51 -10.88
C HIS A 49 -13.56 3.87 -9.52
N GLY A 50 -12.56 4.32 -8.77
CA GLY A 50 -12.12 3.63 -7.57
C GLY A 50 -11.34 2.37 -7.91
N MET A 51 -11.07 1.55 -6.91
CA MET A 51 -10.32 0.32 -7.10
C MET A 51 -11.27 -0.87 -7.15
N GLN A 52 -11.10 -1.69 -8.19
CA GLN A 52 -11.88 -2.91 -8.36
C GLN A 52 -10.97 -4.13 -8.25
N VAL A 53 -11.43 -5.13 -7.52
CA VAL A 53 -10.73 -6.40 -7.37
C VAL A 53 -11.62 -7.52 -7.88
N ARG A 54 -11.10 -8.35 -8.77
CA ARG A 54 -11.81 -9.52 -9.29
C ARG A 54 -11.30 -10.75 -8.59
N THR A 55 -12.23 -11.60 -8.15
CA THR A 55 -11.93 -12.88 -7.53
C THR A 55 -12.74 -13.97 -8.20
N PRO A 56 -12.37 -15.26 -8.01
CA PRO A 56 -13.18 -16.36 -8.56
C PRO A 56 -14.63 -16.35 -8.08
N SER A 57 -14.90 -15.78 -6.92
CA SER A 57 -16.27 -15.69 -6.38
C SER A 57 -16.98 -14.41 -6.78
N GLY A 58 -16.41 -13.58 -7.66
CA GLY A 58 -17.03 -12.35 -8.15
C GLY A 58 -16.11 -11.17 -8.11
N GLY A 59 -15.87 -10.62 -6.93
CA GLY A 59 -15.01 -9.47 -6.77
C GLY A 59 -15.64 -8.41 -5.88
N PHE A 60 -14.89 -7.34 -5.66
CA PHE A 60 -15.35 -6.24 -4.84
C PHE A 60 -14.70 -4.93 -5.28
N HIS A 61 -15.28 -3.84 -4.83
CA HIS A 61 -14.90 -2.50 -5.22
C HIS A 61 -14.80 -1.63 -3.97
N GLY A 62 -13.87 -0.69 -3.96
CA GLY A 62 -13.71 0.25 -2.85
C GLY A 62 -13.34 1.64 -3.34
N ARG A 63 -13.74 2.64 -2.57
CA ARG A 63 -13.33 4.00 -2.79
C ARG A 63 -12.01 4.26 -2.11
N VAL A 64 -11.05 4.73 -2.89
CA VAL A 64 -9.70 5.02 -2.40
C VAL A 64 -9.22 6.33 -3.00
N GLY A 65 -8.28 6.99 -2.32
CA GLY A 65 -7.54 8.07 -2.91
C GLY A 65 -6.41 7.51 -3.76
N ALA A 66 -5.89 8.32 -4.66
CA ALA A 66 -4.76 7.93 -5.48
C ALA A 66 -3.94 9.13 -5.92
N THR A 67 -2.63 8.98 -5.95
CA THR A 67 -1.71 10.02 -6.40
C THR A 67 -0.45 9.40 -6.97
N ASP A 68 0.21 10.10 -7.86
CA ASP A 68 1.55 9.78 -8.33
C ASP A 68 2.60 10.76 -7.78
N ASN A 69 2.18 11.68 -6.94
CA ASN A 69 3.07 12.68 -6.35
C ASN A 69 3.33 12.33 -4.89
N ALA A 70 4.57 11.92 -4.60
CA ALA A 70 4.96 11.55 -3.23
C ALA A 70 4.74 12.68 -2.22
N GLU A 71 4.81 13.93 -2.65
CA GLU A 71 4.60 15.08 -1.78
C GLU A 71 3.15 15.21 -1.31
N GLU A 72 2.22 14.60 -2.03
CA GLU A 72 0.82 14.58 -1.64
C GLU A 72 0.49 13.50 -0.61
N LEU A 73 1.42 12.59 -0.37
CA LEU A 73 1.24 11.54 0.63
C LEU A 73 1.40 12.13 2.03
N VAL A 74 0.31 12.17 2.77
CA VAL A 74 0.32 12.63 4.16
C VAL A 74 0.73 11.48 5.09
N PRO A 75 1.21 11.79 6.31
CA PRO A 75 1.54 10.73 7.25
C PRO A 75 0.37 9.79 7.48
N ALA A 76 0.66 8.50 7.49
CA ALA A 76 -0.32 7.45 7.70
C ALA A 76 0.16 6.53 8.81
N ASP A 77 -0.70 5.62 9.23
CA ASP A 77 -0.35 4.65 10.26
C ASP A 77 0.51 3.53 9.69
N CYS A 78 0.19 3.10 8.48
CA CYS A 78 0.90 2.00 7.83
C CYS A 78 0.90 2.18 6.32
N ALA A 79 2.01 1.86 5.69
CA ALA A 79 2.13 1.79 4.24
C ALA A 79 2.38 0.34 3.83
N ILE A 80 1.50 -0.18 2.98
CA ILE A 80 1.63 -1.52 2.42
C ILE A 80 2.46 -1.41 1.15
N LEU A 81 3.55 -2.15 1.10
CA LEU A 81 4.44 -2.18 -0.07
C LEU A 81 4.13 -3.43 -0.88
N GLY A 82 3.42 -3.25 -1.99
CA GLY A 82 2.93 -4.34 -2.82
C GLY A 82 3.46 -4.32 -4.24
N VAL A 83 4.69 -3.87 -4.44
CA VAL A 83 5.32 -3.88 -5.77
C VAL A 83 6.05 -5.20 -6.01
N LYS A 84 6.36 -5.47 -7.25
CA LYS A 84 7.25 -6.59 -7.59
C LYS A 84 8.68 -6.26 -7.18
N SER A 85 9.49 -7.27 -6.87
CA SER A 85 10.84 -7.03 -6.38
C SER A 85 11.72 -6.24 -7.36
N TYR A 86 11.48 -6.38 -8.68
CA TYR A 86 12.23 -5.61 -9.67
C TYR A 86 11.87 -4.13 -9.68
N SER A 87 10.76 -3.74 -9.06
CA SER A 87 10.35 -2.34 -8.94
C SER A 87 10.78 -1.72 -7.60
N LEU A 88 11.37 -2.50 -6.71
CA LEU A 88 11.65 -2.06 -5.35
C LEU A 88 12.60 -0.86 -5.32
N ASP A 89 13.67 -0.90 -6.09
CA ASP A 89 14.67 0.18 -6.09
C ASP A 89 14.05 1.49 -6.58
N GLY A 90 13.16 1.42 -7.56
CA GLY A 90 12.51 2.61 -8.11
C GLY A 90 11.54 3.28 -7.13
N ILE A 91 10.90 2.52 -6.27
CA ILE A 91 9.95 3.07 -5.30
C ILE A 91 10.60 3.38 -3.95
N ALA A 92 11.81 2.92 -3.72
CA ALA A 92 12.49 3.09 -2.44
C ALA A 92 12.55 4.55 -1.94
N PRO A 93 12.76 5.56 -2.79
CA PRO A 93 12.72 6.95 -2.33
C PRO A 93 11.37 7.34 -1.72
N VAL A 94 10.27 6.85 -2.28
CA VAL A 94 8.94 7.11 -1.74
C VAL A 94 8.75 6.38 -0.41
N VAL A 95 9.22 5.14 -0.32
CA VAL A 95 9.18 4.36 0.93
C VAL A 95 9.95 5.10 2.03
N LYS A 96 11.14 5.58 1.70
CA LYS A 96 11.96 6.34 2.63
C LYS A 96 11.21 7.58 3.13
N ARG A 97 10.62 8.33 2.22
CA ARG A 97 9.90 9.55 2.56
C ARG A 97 8.75 9.28 3.55
N VAL A 98 7.92 8.28 3.27
CA VAL A 98 6.79 7.99 4.18
C VAL A 98 7.27 7.42 5.50
N ALA A 99 8.34 6.62 5.50
CA ALA A 99 8.93 6.09 6.73
C ALA A 99 9.47 7.21 7.62
N GLU A 100 10.11 8.20 7.03
CA GLU A 100 10.63 9.35 7.75
C GLU A 100 9.54 10.22 8.36
N GLN A 101 8.33 10.13 7.84
CA GLN A 101 7.17 10.81 8.39
C GLN A 101 6.50 10.04 9.54
N GLY A 102 7.05 8.91 9.92
CA GLY A 102 6.54 8.11 11.03
C GLY A 102 5.59 6.98 10.59
N THR A 103 5.45 6.74 9.30
CA THR A 103 4.60 5.67 8.78
C THR A 103 5.33 4.33 8.86
N ALA A 104 4.70 3.32 9.43
CA ALA A 104 5.24 1.95 9.44
C ALA A 104 5.13 1.34 8.05
N ILE A 105 6.14 0.61 7.63
CA ILE A 105 6.17 -0.02 6.30
C ILE A 105 5.95 -1.51 6.44
N LEU A 106 4.94 -2.02 5.76
CA LEU A 106 4.61 -3.44 5.75
C LEU A 106 4.85 -3.99 4.34
N PRO A 107 6.00 -4.63 4.11
CA PRO A 107 6.30 -5.20 2.78
C PRO A 107 5.57 -6.53 2.59
N PHE A 108 4.91 -6.65 1.45
CA PHE A 108 4.28 -7.89 1.01
C PHE A 108 5.00 -8.47 -0.20
N LEU A 109 6.32 -8.37 -0.19
CA LEU A 109 7.16 -8.96 -1.24
C LEU A 109 7.71 -10.28 -0.76
N ASN A 110 7.82 -11.21 -1.70
CA ASN A 110 8.53 -12.44 -1.46
C ASN A 110 10.04 -12.17 -1.49
N GLY A 111 10.78 -12.77 -0.57
CA GLY A 111 12.22 -12.64 -0.51
C GLY A 111 12.69 -12.04 0.80
N VAL A 112 13.75 -12.64 1.34
CA VAL A 112 14.34 -12.22 2.61
C VAL A 112 15.15 -10.93 2.48
N GLU A 113 15.44 -10.51 1.26
CA GLU A 113 16.31 -9.37 0.99
C GLU A 113 15.60 -8.04 0.96
N THR A 114 14.26 -8.03 1.01
CA THR A 114 13.48 -6.80 0.87
C THR A 114 13.86 -5.76 1.91
N SER A 115 13.93 -6.14 3.17
CA SER A 115 14.29 -5.22 4.25
C SER A 115 15.71 -4.70 4.08
N GLU A 116 16.64 -5.57 3.73
CA GLU A 116 18.03 -5.17 3.52
C GLU A 116 18.17 -4.19 2.35
N ARG A 117 17.44 -4.43 1.27
CA ARG A 117 17.45 -3.53 0.12
C ARG A 117 16.87 -2.17 0.47
N LEU A 118 15.79 -2.13 1.23
CA LEU A 118 15.20 -0.87 1.67
C LEU A 118 16.12 -0.12 2.60
N GLU A 119 16.78 -0.80 3.53
CA GLU A 119 17.76 -0.17 4.41
C GLU A 119 18.92 0.41 3.62
N ALA A 120 19.36 -0.28 2.57
CA ALA A 120 20.42 0.22 1.69
C ALA A 120 20.02 1.52 0.98
N HIS A 121 18.73 1.73 0.76
CA HIS A 121 18.21 2.99 0.21
C HIS A 121 17.93 4.04 1.29
N GLY A 122 18.24 3.77 2.53
CA GLY A 122 18.08 4.74 3.62
C GLY A 122 16.74 4.67 4.34
N VAL A 123 15.96 3.62 4.14
CA VAL A 123 14.70 3.43 4.89
C VAL A 123 15.07 3.03 6.33
N PRO A 124 14.55 3.74 7.35
CA PRO A 124 14.85 3.39 8.74
C PRO A 124 14.37 1.98 9.08
N ARG A 125 15.26 1.19 9.66
CA ARG A 125 14.91 -0.19 10.04
C ARG A 125 13.75 -0.24 11.02
N ALA A 126 13.68 0.72 11.93
CA ALA A 126 12.60 0.78 12.91
C ALA A 126 11.21 0.94 12.30
N ALA A 127 11.13 1.43 11.06
CA ALA A 127 9.86 1.58 10.36
C ALA A 127 9.40 0.29 9.66
N LEU A 128 10.29 -0.69 9.50
CA LEU A 128 10.00 -1.89 8.71
C LEU A 128 9.34 -2.96 9.57
N LEU A 129 8.19 -3.44 9.11
CA LEU A 129 7.46 -4.53 9.74
C LEU A 129 7.69 -5.82 8.94
N GLY A 130 7.65 -6.96 9.63
CA GLY A 130 7.65 -8.26 8.95
C GLY A 130 6.27 -8.59 8.44
N GLY A 131 6.19 -9.10 7.22
CA GLY A 131 4.91 -9.51 6.65
C GLY A 131 5.07 -10.62 5.62
N VAL A 132 4.11 -11.53 5.62
CA VAL A 132 4.03 -12.61 4.64
C VAL A 132 2.60 -12.71 4.16
N THR A 133 2.42 -12.85 2.85
CA THR A 133 1.10 -13.10 2.28
C THR A 133 1.12 -14.44 1.55
N GLN A 134 0.04 -15.19 1.68
CA GLN A 134 -0.13 -16.49 1.06
C GLN A 134 -1.38 -16.52 0.19
N ILE A 135 -1.74 -15.41 -0.39
CA ILE A 135 -2.89 -15.36 -1.31
C ILE A 135 -2.41 -15.51 -2.74
N SER A 136 -3.28 -16.07 -3.55
CA SER A 136 -3.07 -16.13 -4.99
C SER A 136 -3.97 -15.07 -5.63
N VAL A 137 -3.33 -14.08 -6.23
CA VAL A 137 -4.03 -12.95 -6.86
C VAL A 137 -3.56 -12.84 -8.29
N VAL A 138 -4.49 -12.82 -9.20
CA VAL A 138 -4.21 -12.72 -10.65
C VAL A 138 -4.69 -11.40 -11.22
#